data_791fc1999d6d1044e7af6eebd7fe72cc
#
_entry.id   791fc1999d6d1044e7af6eebd7fe72cc
#
_cell.length_a   1.000
_cell.length_b   1.000
_cell.length_c   1.000
_cell.angle_alpha   90.00
_cell.angle_beta   90.00
_cell.angle_gamma   90.00
#
_symmetry.space_group_name_H-M   'P 1'
#
loop_
_entity.id
_entity.type
_entity.pdbx_description
1 polymer ?
#
loop_
_entity_poly.entity_id
_entity_poly.type
_entity_poly.pdbx_seq_one_letter_code
_entity_poly.pdbx_strand_id
1 'polypeptide(L)'
;MAKKPRILIVTPEVSYLPEDMGSQSRYSAKAGGLADVSAALISALFDLRCDVHVALPDYRSIFNGYSTKTHNLELEKIRKRLDEERIHLAADRAFYYLDNVYSGYSDKDLKVSLAFQREVINNIIPRVKPDIIHCNDWMTGLIPAMSRQMEIPCLFTIHNIHTMTSTMAEIEDRGIDAASFWRWLYFKTPPRHYEESRDWNRVDFLSSGVFAAHYVNTVSPTFLTEIVENRHPFIEPCLKNELSSKYYAGCATGILNAPEPEFNPAVDDLIRYNYGPKNHRLQKAKNKRYLQKILDLEVDENAVLFFWPSRLDPVQKGCGLLAQI
;
A
#
# COMPACT_ATOMS: atom_id res chain seq x y z
N MET A 1 -6.87 33.10 -3.37
CA MET A 1 -6.48 31.95 -2.54
C MET A 1 -5.32 31.25 -3.21
N ALA A 2 -4.29 30.86 -2.49
CA ALA A 2 -3.22 30.06 -3.06
C ALA A 2 -3.81 28.74 -3.61
N LYS A 3 -3.38 28.31 -4.81
CA LYS A 3 -3.77 27.04 -5.40
C LYS A 3 -3.34 25.92 -4.46
N LYS A 4 -4.24 25.04 -4.06
CA LYS A 4 -3.88 23.84 -3.29
C LYS A 4 -2.99 22.93 -4.16
N PRO A 5 -1.97 22.28 -3.59
CA PRO A 5 -1.12 21.38 -4.34
C PRO A 5 -1.93 20.18 -4.84
N ARG A 6 -1.62 19.72 -6.04
CA ARG A 6 -2.13 18.47 -6.60
C ARG A 6 -1.31 17.31 -6.08
N ILE A 7 -1.98 16.38 -5.42
CA ILE A 7 -1.38 15.21 -4.76
C ILE A 7 -1.71 13.97 -5.56
N LEU A 8 -0.71 13.22 -6.01
CA LEU A 8 -0.89 11.90 -6.60
C LEU A 8 -0.52 10.82 -5.58
N ILE A 9 -1.53 10.08 -5.10
CA ILE A 9 -1.32 8.91 -4.25
C ILE A 9 -1.15 7.69 -5.16
N VAL A 10 -0.01 7.03 -5.05
CA VAL A 10 0.32 5.81 -5.78
C VAL A 10 0.27 4.64 -4.81
N THR A 11 -0.68 3.74 -5.00
CA THR A 11 -0.89 2.60 -4.10
C THR A 11 -1.27 1.34 -4.88
N PRO A 12 -0.75 0.16 -4.50
CA PRO A 12 -1.12 -1.10 -5.16
C PRO A 12 -2.50 -1.60 -4.75
N GLU A 13 -3.06 -1.10 -3.65
CA GLU A 13 -4.33 -1.58 -3.12
C GLU A 13 -5.13 -0.47 -2.42
N VAL A 14 -6.45 -0.61 -2.45
CA VAL A 14 -7.41 0.27 -1.80
C VAL A 14 -8.67 -0.51 -1.43
N SER A 15 -9.26 -0.26 -0.25
CA SER A 15 -10.50 -0.90 0.16
C SER A 15 -11.74 -0.23 -0.42
N TYR A 16 -11.72 1.09 -0.55
CA TYR A 16 -12.76 1.91 -1.17
C TYR A 16 -12.21 3.26 -1.65
N LEU A 17 -13.00 3.99 -2.42
CA LEU A 17 -12.71 5.38 -2.82
C LEU A 17 -13.98 6.22 -2.63
N PRO A 18 -13.86 7.55 -2.36
CA PRO A 18 -15.01 8.45 -2.25
C PRO A 18 -15.89 8.44 -3.51
N GLU A 19 -17.21 8.49 -3.35
CA GLU A 19 -18.17 8.40 -4.45
C GLU A 19 -18.01 9.51 -5.49
N ASP A 20 -17.70 10.71 -5.06
CA ASP A 20 -17.55 11.89 -5.92
C ASP A 20 -16.15 12.02 -6.57
N MET A 21 -15.29 11.04 -6.40
CA MET A 21 -13.92 11.10 -6.89
C MET A 21 -13.78 10.73 -8.38
N GLY A 22 -14.82 10.15 -8.96
CA GLY A 22 -14.91 9.74 -10.37
C GLY A 22 -16.15 8.90 -10.59
N SER A 23 -16.45 8.58 -11.83
CA SER A 23 -17.68 7.86 -12.22
C SER A 23 -17.82 6.46 -11.62
N GLN A 24 -16.84 5.96 -10.90
CA GLN A 24 -16.81 4.61 -10.35
C GLN A 24 -16.03 4.50 -9.05
N SER A 25 -16.65 4.94 -8.00
CA SER A 25 -16.23 4.75 -6.61
C SER A 25 -16.15 3.27 -6.15
N ARG A 26 -16.47 2.32 -7.01
CA ARG A 26 -16.54 0.88 -6.68
C ARG A 26 -15.22 0.13 -6.83
N TYR A 27 -14.12 0.81 -7.01
CA TYR A 27 -12.80 0.17 -7.04
C TYR A 27 -12.42 -0.29 -5.64
N SER A 28 -12.31 -1.59 -5.47
CA SER A 28 -11.81 -2.21 -4.25
C SER A 28 -10.84 -3.34 -4.62
N ALA A 29 -9.63 -3.25 -4.12
CA ALA A 29 -8.61 -4.31 -4.21
C ALA A 29 -7.87 -4.35 -2.89
N LYS A 30 -8.20 -5.32 -2.04
CA LYS A 30 -7.70 -5.41 -0.67
C LYS A 30 -6.99 -6.72 -0.44
N ALA A 31 -5.75 -6.63 0.03
CA ALA A 31 -4.99 -7.77 0.54
C ALA A 31 -4.59 -7.60 2.01
N GLY A 32 -4.51 -6.38 2.50
CA GLY A 32 -4.08 -6.08 3.86
C GLY A 32 -4.50 -4.71 4.37
N GLY A 33 -3.89 -4.28 5.46
CA GLY A 33 -4.16 -3.00 6.10
C GLY A 33 -3.74 -1.77 5.28
N LEU A 34 -2.82 -1.93 4.30
CA LEU A 34 -2.44 -0.85 3.39
C LEU A 34 -3.65 -0.33 2.61
N ALA A 35 -4.54 -1.23 2.17
CA ALA A 35 -5.74 -0.85 1.45
C ALA A 35 -6.66 0.07 2.26
N ASP A 36 -6.88 -0.25 3.53
CA ASP A 36 -7.72 0.54 4.43
C ASP A 36 -7.07 1.91 4.74
N VAL A 37 -5.78 1.92 5.01
CA VAL A 37 -5.03 3.16 5.27
C VAL A 37 -5.02 4.08 4.05
N SER A 38 -4.79 3.53 2.85
CA SER A 38 -4.84 4.29 1.60
C SER A 38 -6.23 4.89 1.38
N ALA A 39 -7.29 4.11 1.55
CA ALA A 39 -8.66 4.56 1.41
C ALA A 39 -9.00 5.68 2.40
N ALA A 40 -8.70 5.50 3.69
CA ALA A 40 -8.96 6.48 4.73
C ALA A 40 -8.21 7.81 4.49
N LEU A 41 -6.93 7.73 4.08
CA LEU A 41 -6.13 8.92 3.76
C LEU A 41 -6.69 9.67 2.53
N ILE A 42 -7.03 8.94 1.46
CA ILE A 42 -7.60 9.51 0.25
C ILE A 42 -8.93 10.22 0.59
N SER A 43 -9.80 9.55 1.35
CA SER A 43 -11.09 10.12 1.76
C SER A 43 -10.91 11.37 2.61
N ALA A 44 -10.02 11.35 3.61
CA ALA A 44 -9.75 12.50 4.46
C ALA A 44 -9.21 13.70 3.66
N LEU A 45 -8.29 13.46 2.71
CA LEU A 45 -7.78 14.52 1.83
C LEU A 45 -8.85 15.06 0.90
N PHE A 46 -9.73 14.20 0.39
CA PHE A 46 -10.85 14.58 -0.45
C PHE A 46 -11.86 15.44 0.32
N ASP A 47 -12.23 15.05 1.54
CA ASP A 47 -13.13 15.79 2.44
C ASP A 47 -12.55 17.17 2.80
N LEU A 48 -11.23 17.25 2.95
CA LEU A 48 -10.51 18.52 3.13
C LEU A 48 -10.43 19.38 1.86
N ARG A 49 -11.07 18.90 0.77
CA ARG A 49 -11.07 19.55 -0.55
C ARG A 49 -9.66 19.76 -1.11
N CYS A 50 -8.76 18.80 -0.86
CA CYS A 50 -7.47 18.76 -1.53
C CYS A 50 -7.65 18.32 -3.00
N ASP A 51 -6.74 18.74 -3.88
CA ASP A 51 -6.68 18.23 -5.25
C ASP A 51 -5.94 16.91 -5.25
N VAL A 52 -6.66 15.84 -4.78
CA VAL A 52 -6.13 14.48 -4.63
C VAL A 52 -6.48 13.61 -5.82
N HIS A 53 -5.49 12.96 -6.38
CA HIS A 53 -5.57 11.97 -7.45
C HIS A 53 -4.99 10.64 -6.95
N VAL A 54 -5.48 9.53 -7.50
CA VAL A 54 -5.05 8.18 -7.11
C VAL A 54 -4.63 7.38 -8.32
N ALA A 55 -3.47 6.73 -8.25
CA ALA A 55 -3.01 5.75 -9.22
C ALA A 55 -3.12 4.34 -8.63
N LEU A 56 -3.79 3.44 -9.34
CA LEU A 56 -4.03 2.04 -9.00
C LEU A 56 -3.73 1.15 -10.20
N PRO A 57 -3.29 -0.11 -10.01
CA PRO A 57 -3.32 -1.11 -11.09
C PRO A 57 -4.77 -1.40 -11.54
N ASP A 58 -4.98 -1.60 -12.83
CA ASP A 58 -6.29 -1.97 -13.38
C ASP A 58 -6.60 -3.46 -13.10
N TYR A 59 -6.98 -3.76 -11.88
CA TYR A 59 -7.35 -5.11 -11.43
C TYR A 59 -8.75 -5.50 -11.88
N ARG A 60 -8.98 -5.60 -13.15
CA ARG A 60 -10.31 -5.85 -13.73
C ARG A 60 -11.07 -6.99 -13.06
N SER A 61 -10.42 -8.14 -12.85
CA SER A 61 -11.04 -9.29 -12.20
C SER A 61 -11.33 -9.05 -10.73
N ILE A 62 -10.39 -8.45 -9.99
CA ILE A 62 -10.53 -8.16 -8.56
C ILE A 62 -11.63 -7.13 -8.30
N PHE A 63 -11.64 -6.01 -9.06
CA PHE A 63 -12.61 -4.93 -8.85
C PHE A 63 -14.06 -5.35 -9.08
N ASN A 64 -14.28 -6.28 -10.00
CA ASN A 64 -15.61 -6.61 -10.48
C ASN A 64 -16.14 -7.94 -9.94
N GLY A 65 -15.40 -8.62 -9.11
CA GLY A 65 -15.71 -9.98 -8.75
C GLY A 65 -15.67 -10.86 -10.01
N TYR A 66 -16.67 -11.46 -10.50
CA TYR A 66 -16.75 -12.17 -11.78
C TYR A 66 -17.39 -11.29 -12.86
N SER A 67 -16.86 -10.10 -13.12
CA SER A 67 -17.44 -9.16 -14.09
C SER A 67 -17.30 -9.66 -15.55
N THR A 68 -18.39 -9.56 -16.28
CA THR A 68 -18.46 -9.92 -17.70
C THR A 68 -17.71 -8.91 -18.59
N LYS A 69 -17.23 -9.35 -19.78
CA LYS A 69 -16.58 -8.49 -20.80
C LYS A 69 -17.39 -7.21 -21.13
N THR A 70 -18.71 -7.28 -21.05
CA THR A 70 -19.62 -6.17 -21.32
C THR A 70 -19.47 -5.03 -20.32
N HIS A 71 -19.32 -5.34 -19.04
CA HIS A 71 -19.13 -4.35 -17.99
C HIS A 71 -17.82 -3.59 -18.15
N ASN A 72 -16.72 -4.28 -18.49
CA ASN A 72 -15.42 -3.66 -18.76
C ASN A 72 -15.43 -2.71 -19.96
N LEU A 73 -16.21 -3.01 -21.01
CA LEU A 73 -16.38 -2.14 -22.17
C LEU A 73 -17.16 -0.87 -21.85
N GLU A 74 -18.18 -0.96 -20.98
CA GLU A 74 -18.93 0.19 -20.50
C GLU A 74 -18.06 1.09 -19.61
N LEU A 75 -17.25 0.51 -18.75
CA LEU A 75 -16.26 1.22 -17.94
C LEU A 75 -15.27 2.03 -18.79
N GLU A 76 -14.76 1.42 -19.86
CA GLU A 76 -13.86 2.12 -20.78
C GLU A 76 -14.54 3.27 -21.55
N LYS A 77 -15.81 3.12 -21.90
CA LYS A 77 -16.58 4.19 -22.55
C LYS A 77 -16.82 5.38 -21.62
N ILE A 78 -17.09 5.12 -20.34
CA ILE A 78 -17.29 6.16 -19.33
C ILE A 78 -15.97 6.89 -19.05
N ARG A 79 -14.86 6.18 -18.91
CA ARG A 79 -13.50 6.75 -18.75
C ARG A 79 -13.09 7.71 -19.87
N LYS A 80 -13.50 7.43 -21.10
CA LYS A 80 -13.19 8.29 -22.25
C LYS A 80 -14.00 9.60 -22.29
N ARG A 81 -15.04 9.71 -21.46
CA ARG A 81 -15.98 10.87 -21.46
C ARG A 81 -15.72 11.89 -20.35
N LEU A 82 -14.88 11.56 -19.36
CA LEU A 82 -14.64 12.40 -18.19
C LEU A 82 -13.24 13.03 -18.26
N ASP A 83 -13.20 14.34 -18.53
CA ASP A 83 -11.95 15.10 -18.66
C ASP A 83 -11.21 15.33 -17.32
N GLU A 84 -11.88 15.06 -16.17
CA GLU A 84 -11.31 15.28 -14.82
C GLU A 84 -11.42 14.03 -13.92
N GLU A 85 -11.07 12.87 -14.42
CA GLU A 85 -10.99 11.69 -13.56
C GLU A 85 -9.84 11.82 -12.54
N ARG A 86 -10.16 11.70 -11.24
CA ARG A 86 -9.16 11.68 -10.15
C ARG A 86 -8.62 10.29 -9.86
N ILE A 87 -9.19 9.27 -10.49
CA ILE A 87 -8.78 7.87 -10.38
C ILE A 87 -8.09 7.47 -11.68
N HIS A 88 -6.82 7.11 -11.58
CA HIS A 88 -5.98 6.77 -12.72
C HIS A 88 -5.61 5.29 -12.66
N LEU A 89 -6.22 4.48 -13.51
CA LEU A 89 -5.91 3.06 -13.58
C LEU A 89 -4.73 2.83 -14.52
N ALA A 90 -3.69 2.21 -14.00
CA ALA A 90 -2.57 1.72 -14.77
C ALA A 90 -3.01 0.50 -15.59
N ALA A 91 -2.95 0.58 -16.92
CA ALA A 91 -3.50 -0.43 -17.80
C ALA A 91 -2.39 -1.36 -18.33
N ASP A 92 -2.32 -2.58 -17.80
CA ASP A 92 -1.43 -3.63 -18.28
C ASP A 92 -2.03 -5.02 -18.11
N ARG A 93 -1.71 -5.95 -19.01
CA ARG A 93 -2.15 -7.34 -18.94
C ARG A 93 -1.69 -8.05 -17.65
N ALA A 94 -0.60 -7.58 -17.03
CA ALA A 94 -0.12 -8.11 -15.77
C ALA A 94 -1.15 -8.04 -14.65
N PHE A 95 -2.12 -7.11 -14.72
CA PHE A 95 -3.15 -6.89 -13.68
C PHE A 95 -4.48 -7.54 -14.00
N TYR A 96 -4.87 -7.62 -15.28
CA TYR A 96 -6.25 -7.86 -15.73
C TYR A 96 -6.88 -9.14 -15.23
N TYR A 97 -6.08 -10.18 -15.02
CA TYR A 97 -6.52 -11.54 -14.71
C TYR A 97 -5.99 -12.05 -13.36
N LEU A 98 -5.66 -11.13 -12.46
CA LEU A 98 -5.26 -11.49 -11.11
C LEU A 98 -6.49 -11.80 -10.26
N ASP A 99 -6.40 -12.86 -9.47
CA ASP A 99 -7.40 -13.22 -8.47
C ASP A 99 -7.11 -12.55 -7.12
N ASN A 100 -5.84 -12.23 -6.88
CA ASN A 100 -5.36 -11.59 -5.65
C ASN A 100 -4.34 -10.51 -6.00
N VAL A 101 -4.24 -9.48 -5.15
CA VAL A 101 -3.26 -8.38 -5.29
C VAL A 101 -1.84 -8.90 -5.21
N TYR A 102 -1.57 -9.84 -4.30
CA TYR A 102 -0.26 -10.48 -4.14
C TYR A 102 -0.32 -11.98 -4.41
N SER A 103 0.71 -12.51 -5.05
CA SER A 103 0.86 -13.92 -5.43
C SER A 103 1.90 -14.65 -4.57
N GLY A 104 2.05 -14.27 -3.30
CA GLY A 104 3.00 -14.88 -2.37
C GLY A 104 4.44 -14.42 -2.56
N TYR A 105 4.64 -13.17 -2.99
CA TYR A 105 5.95 -12.54 -3.19
C TYR A 105 6.85 -13.27 -4.22
N SER A 106 6.24 -13.65 -5.30
CA SER A 106 6.87 -14.36 -6.42
C SER A 106 7.34 -13.41 -7.52
N ASP A 107 8.02 -13.96 -8.53
CA ASP A 107 8.37 -13.23 -9.76
C ASP A 107 7.14 -12.61 -10.45
N LYS A 108 5.94 -13.14 -10.21
CA LYS A 108 4.70 -12.56 -10.69
C LYS A 108 4.43 -11.21 -10.03
N ASP A 109 4.66 -11.08 -8.72
CA ASP A 109 4.50 -9.82 -8.01
C ASP A 109 5.54 -8.78 -8.45
N LEU A 110 6.77 -9.22 -8.76
CA LEU A 110 7.79 -8.35 -9.35
C LEU A 110 7.35 -7.80 -10.71
N LYS A 111 6.80 -8.66 -11.58
CA LYS A 111 6.26 -8.24 -12.89
C LYS A 111 5.11 -7.25 -12.74
N VAL A 112 4.21 -7.50 -11.80
CA VAL A 112 3.08 -6.61 -11.48
C VAL A 112 3.60 -5.26 -11.00
N SER A 113 4.56 -5.24 -10.08
CA SER A 113 5.17 -4.02 -9.57
C SER A 113 5.84 -3.20 -10.67
N LEU A 114 6.67 -3.82 -11.51
CA LEU A 114 7.35 -3.13 -12.61
C LEU A 114 6.37 -2.58 -13.64
N ALA A 115 5.35 -3.35 -14.02
CA ALA A 115 4.31 -2.87 -14.93
C ALA A 115 3.54 -1.68 -14.33
N PHE A 116 3.20 -1.74 -13.05
CA PHE A 116 2.53 -0.65 -12.36
C PHE A 116 3.36 0.63 -12.34
N GLN A 117 4.61 0.53 -11.90
CA GLN A 117 5.52 1.66 -11.82
C GLN A 117 5.78 2.26 -13.21
N ARG A 118 5.95 1.43 -14.24
CA ARG A 118 6.08 1.90 -15.63
C ARG A 118 4.89 2.75 -16.07
N GLU A 119 3.67 2.26 -15.85
CA GLU A 119 2.46 3.00 -16.24
C GLU A 119 2.30 4.31 -15.45
N VAL A 120 2.61 4.29 -14.16
CA VAL A 120 2.60 5.51 -13.34
C VAL A 120 3.59 6.53 -13.88
N ILE A 121 4.82 6.08 -14.15
CA ILE A 121 5.92 6.90 -14.63
C ILE A 121 5.65 7.49 -16.00
N ASN A 122 5.34 6.62 -16.97
CA ASN A 122 5.30 7.00 -18.37
C ASN A 122 3.97 7.64 -18.77
N ASN A 123 2.87 7.33 -18.07
CA ASN A 123 1.53 7.71 -18.50
C ASN A 123 0.76 8.55 -17.46
N ILE A 124 0.79 8.17 -16.18
CA ILE A 124 -0.06 8.81 -15.18
C ILE A 124 0.56 10.14 -14.70
N ILE A 125 1.81 10.15 -14.29
CA ILE A 125 2.49 11.38 -13.83
C ILE A 125 2.49 12.48 -14.90
N PRO A 126 2.84 12.22 -16.17
CA PRO A 126 2.79 13.24 -17.22
C PRO A 126 1.39 13.82 -17.47
N ARG A 127 0.35 13.01 -17.30
CA ARG A 127 -1.05 13.40 -17.47
C ARG A 127 -1.57 14.20 -16.29
N VAL A 128 -1.31 13.72 -15.06
CA VAL A 128 -1.78 14.34 -13.81
C VAL A 128 -1.02 15.61 -13.50
N LYS A 129 0.29 15.64 -13.75
CA LYS A 129 1.21 16.74 -13.40
C LYS A 129 1.10 17.10 -11.92
N PRO A 130 1.39 16.15 -11.01
CA PRO A 130 1.24 16.37 -9.59
C PRO A 130 2.30 17.34 -9.05
N ASP A 131 1.93 18.12 -8.05
CA ASP A 131 2.87 18.92 -7.28
C ASP A 131 3.57 18.09 -6.19
N ILE A 132 2.94 16.97 -5.76
CA ILE A 132 3.47 16.02 -4.77
C ILE A 132 3.07 14.61 -5.17
N ILE A 133 4.00 13.66 -5.04
CA ILE A 133 3.73 12.23 -5.20
C ILE A 133 3.81 11.57 -3.83
N HIS A 134 2.83 10.71 -3.49
CA HIS A 134 2.83 9.90 -2.29
C HIS A 134 2.83 8.41 -2.68
N CYS A 135 3.94 7.74 -2.45
CA CYS A 135 4.16 6.33 -2.77
C CYS A 135 4.00 5.44 -1.55
N ASN A 136 3.55 4.19 -1.75
CA ASN A 136 3.26 3.23 -0.69
C ASN A 136 3.95 1.88 -0.96
N ASP A 137 4.82 1.47 -0.05
CA ASP A 137 5.55 0.21 -0.04
C ASP A 137 6.41 -0.09 -1.29
N TRP A 138 7.08 -1.23 -1.28
CA TRP A 138 8.04 -1.66 -2.30
C TRP A 138 7.50 -1.67 -3.73
N MET A 139 6.20 -1.94 -3.92
CA MET A 139 5.60 -1.96 -5.25
C MET A 139 5.63 -0.60 -5.97
N THR A 140 5.95 0.47 -5.25
CA THR A 140 6.10 1.83 -5.77
C THR A 140 7.51 2.39 -5.56
N GLY A 141 8.46 1.54 -5.16
CA GLY A 141 9.77 1.94 -4.65
C GLY A 141 10.73 2.59 -5.67
N LEU A 142 10.52 2.42 -6.97
CA LEU A 142 11.34 3.09 -8.01
C LEU A 142 10.81 4.50 -8.34
N ILE A 143 9.54 4.79 -8.05
CA ILE A 143 8.92 6.09 -8.37
C ILE A 143 9.59 7.25 -7.65
N PRO A 144 9.98 7.15 -6.35
CA PRO A 144 10.73 8.21 -5.68
C PRO A 144 12.04 8.59 -6.37
N ALA A 145 12.79 7.60 -6.90
CA ALA A 145 14.02 7.86 -7.64
C ALA A 145 13.77 8.69 -8.89
N MET A 146 12.70 8.39 -9.60
CA MET A 146 12.30 9.11 -10.79
C MET A 146 11.72 10.49 -10.48
N SER A 147 11.00 10.63 -9.36
CA SER A 147 10.48 11.93 -8.92
C SER A 147 11.60 12.93 -8.65
N ARG A 148 12.77 12.46 -8.21
CA ARG A 148 13.98 13.29 -8.07
C ARG A 148 14.42 13.90 -9.39
N GLN A 149 14.40 13.12 -10.46
CA GLN A 149 14.77 13.62 -11.78
C GLN A 149 13.74 14.61 -12.34
N MET A 150 12.47 14.39 -12.01
CA MET A 150 11.37 15.29 -12.41
C MET A 150 11.22 16.50 -11.50
N GLU A 151 12.05 16.64 -10.45
CA GLU A 151 11.97 17.69 -9.44
C GLU A 151 10.59 17.77 -8.73
N ILE A 152 9.91 16.61 -8.61
CA ILE A 152 8.63 16.52 -7.92
C ILE A 152 8.86 15.98 -6.49
N PRO A 153 8.46 16.69 -5.44
CA PRO A 153 8.53 16.18 -4.07
C PRO A 153 7.81 14.85 -3.90
N CYS A 154 8.48 13.87 -3.25
CA CYS A 154 7.91 12.56 -3.00
C CYS A 154 7.92 12.22 -1.51
N LEU A 155 6.74 11.85 -0.99
CA LEU A 155 6.54 11.17 0.28
C LEU A 155 6.48 9.66 0.04
N PHE A 156 7.15 8.88 0.88
CA PHE A 156 7.15 7.42 0.81
C PHE A 156 6.70 6.81 2.15
N THR A 157 5.63 6.02 2.12
CA THR A 157 5.09 5.36 3.31
C THR A 157 5.48 3.89 3.33
N ILE A 158 6.03 3.45 4.47
CA ILE A 158 6.38 2.06 4.75
C ILE A 158 5.30 1.47 5.65
N HIS A 159 4.50 0.53 5.11
CA HIS A 159 3.49 -0.21 5.86
C HIS A 159 4.06 -1.53 6.40
N ASN A 160 5.04 -2.09 5.69
CA ASN A 160 5.79 -3.28 6.10
C ASN A 160 7.20 -3.26 5.50
N ILE A 161 8.06 -4.17 5.98
CA ILE A 161 9.47 -4.24 5.57
C ILE A 161 9.72 -5.21 4.41
N HIS A 162 8.66 -5.75 3.81
CA HIS A 162 8.83 -6.63 2.66
C HIS A 162 9.37 -5.87 1.46
N THR A 163 10.28 -6.48 0.73
CA THR A 163 10.87 -5.92 -0.48
C THR A 163 11.07 -6.97 -1.56
N MET A 164 11.26 -6.52 -2.78
CA MET A 164 11.70 -7.30 -3.92
C MET A 164 12.92 -6.63 -4.54
N THR A 165 13.71 -7.41 -5.26
CA THR A 165 14.92 -6.90 -5.93
C THR A 165 14.91 -7.28 -7.40
N SER A 166 15.51 -6.43 -8.24
CA SER A 166 15.69 -6.67 -9.68
C SER A 166 17.01 -6.06 -10.16
N THR A 167 17.53 -6.51 -11.29
CA THR A 167 18.65 -5.84 -11.95
C THR A 167 18.16 -4.63 -12.75
N MET A 168 19.06 -3.72 -13.11
CA MET A 168 18.69 -2.61 -13.99
C MET A 168 18.27 -3.11 -15.36
N ALA A 169 18.92 -4.15 -15.88
CA ALA A 169 18.53 -4.78 -17.14
C ALA A 169 17.08 -5.30 -17.11
N GLU A 170 16.70 -6.02 -16.06
CA GLU A 170 15.32 -6.51 -15.88
C GLU A 170 14.29 -5.37 -15.76
N ILE A 171 14.65 -4.25 -15.11
CA ILE A 171 13.82 -3.05 -15.00
C ILE A 171 13.61 -2.43 -16.38
N GLU A 172 14.67 -2.29 -17.18
CA GLU A 172 14.64 -1.73 -18.53
C GLU A 172 13.88 -2.61 -19.51
N ASP A 173 14.04 -3.94 -19.43
CA ASP A 173 13.28 -4.91 -20.24
C ASP A 173 11.76 -4.79 -20.03
N ARG A 174 11.35 -4.16 -18.94
CA ARG A 174 9.93 -3.84 -18.64
C ARG A 174 9.50 -2.44 -19.12
N GLY A 175 10.38 -1.71 -19.81
CA GLY A 175 10.08 -0.40 -20.39
C GLY A 175 10.20 0.76 -19.41
N ILE A 176 11.03 0.62 -18.37
CA ILE A 176 11.38 1.70 -17.46
C ILE A 176 12.81 2.15 -17.80
N ASP A 177 13.00 3.41 -18.16
CA ASP A 177 14.33 3.97 -18.46
C ASP A 177 15.12 4.19 -17.17
N ALA A 178 15.67 3.10 -16.61
CA ALA A 178 16.45 3.14 -15.38
C ALA A 178 17.75 3.93 -15.53
N ALA A 179 18.30 4.05 -16.75
CA ALA A 179 19.50 4.82 -17.04
C ALA A 179 19.35 6.29 -16.65
N SER A 180 18.14 6.82 -16.74
CA SER A 180 17.87 8.23 -16.44
C SER A 180 17.92 8.58 -14.95
N PHE A 181 17.68 7.60 -14.03
CA PHE A 181 17.58 7.85 -12.60
C PHE A 181 18.33 6.86 -11.71
N TRP A 182 19.18 5.99 -12.27
CA TRP A 182 19.89 4.94 -11.52
C TRP A 182 20.66 5.45 -10.29
N ARG A 183 21.14 6.67 -10.30
CA ARG A 183 21.88 7.28 -9.19
C ARG A 183 21.04 7.48 -7.92
N TRP A 184 19.73 7.42 -8.05
CA TRP A 184 18.77 7.52 -6.96
C TRP A 184 18.22 6.16 -6.54
N LEU A 185 18.72 5.06 -7.16
CA LEU A 185 18.37 3.70 -6.76
C LEU A 185 19.33 3.19 -5.69
N TYR A 186 18.81 2.33 -4.83
CA TYR A 186 19.61 1.67 -3.80
C TYR A 186 20.14 0.33 -4.31
N PHE A 187 21.46 0.20 -4.35
CA PHE A 187 22.16 -1.01 -4.75
C PHE A 187 22.85 -1.64 -3.52
N LYS A 188 22.92 -2.96 -3.47
CA LYS A 188 23.70 -3.66 -2.46
C LYS A 188 25.18 -3.23 -2.49
N THR A 189 25.71 -3.04 -3.69
CA THR A 189 27.06 -2.50 -3.93
C THR A 189 26.92 -1.31 -4.87
N PRO A 190 27.13 -0.06 -4.39
CA PRO A 190 26.97 1.13 -5.23
C PRO A 190 27.87 1.06 -6.47
N PRO A 191 27.32 1.12 -7.68
CA PRO A 191 28.10 1.09 -8.90
C PRO A 191 28.77 2.44 -9.15
N ARG A 192 29.95 2.44 -9.79
CA ARG A 192 30.66 3.67 -10.17
C ARG A 192 30.04 4.35 -11.36
N HIS A 193 29.52 3.56 -12.29
CA HIS A 193 28.81 4.03 -13.47
C HIS A 193 27.72 3.02 -13.88
N TYR A 194 26.80 3.46 -14.72
CA TYR A 194 25.60 2.72 -15.07
C TYR A 194 25.86 1.30 -15.59
N GLU A 195 26.83 1.13 -16.52
CA GLU A 195 27.11 -0.14 -17.17
C GLU A 195 27.87 -1.15 -16.28
N GLU A 196 28.49 -0.70 -15.18
CA GLU A 196 29.40 -1.53 -14.38
C GLU A 196 28.72 -2.79 -13.84
N SER A 197 27.47 -2.68 -13.48
CA SER A 197 26.76 -3.77 -12.81
C SER A 197 25.29 -3.91 -13.25
N ARG A 198 24.98 -3.40 -14.43
CA ARG A 198 23.62 -3.33 -14.98
C ARG A 198 22.90 -4.69 -14.99
N ASP A 199 23.61 -5.79 -15.30
CA ASP A 199 23.03 -7.11 -15.52
C ASP A 199 23.03 -8.00 -14.26
N TRP A 200 23.79 -7.65 -13.20
CA TRP A 200 23.96 -8.53 -12.05
C TRP A 200 23.75 -7.87 -10.69
N ASN A 201 23.98 -6.57 -10.55
CA ASN A 201 23.81 -5.85 -9.29
C ASN A 201 22.34 -5.50 -9.06
N ARG A 202 21.79 -6.04 -8.01
CA ARG A 202 20.35 -5.92 -7.76
C ARG A 202 20.03 -4.62 -7.03
N VAL A 203 18.96 -4.00 -7.48
CA VAL A 203 18.30 -2.84 -6.86
C VAL A 203 17.26 -3.36 -5.87
N ASP A 204 17.32 -2.91 -4.65
CA ASP A 204 16.27 -3.15 -3.64
C ASP A 204 15.18 -2.08 -3.74
N PHE A 205 13.92 -2.50 -3.94
CA PHE A 205 12.84 -1.56 -4.23
C PHE A 205 12.41 -0.75 -3.00
N LEU A 206 12.27 -1.38 -1.84
CA LEU A 206 11.89 -0.66 -0.63
C LEU A 206 12.98 0.32 -0.21
N SER A 207 14.22 -0.13 -0.17
CA SER A 207 15.37 0.71 0.17
C SER A 207 15.57 1.84 -0.84
N SER A 208 15.32 1.61 -2.13
CA SER A 208 15.33 2.66 -3.17
C SER A 208 14.27 3.71 -2.90
N GLY A 209 13.06 3.28 -2.51
CA GLY A 209 11.99 4.19 -2.13
C GLY A 209 12.39 5.09 -0.98
N VAL A 210 12.96 4.53 0.09
CA VAL A 210 13.45 5.27 1.26
C VAL A 210 14.60 6.21 0.88
N PHE A 211 15.59 5.71 0.16
CA PHE A 211 16.76 6.48 -0.25
C PHE A 211 16.39 7.70 -1.07
N ALA A 212 15.56 7.49 -2.10
CA ALA A 212 15.20 8.55 -3.03
C ALA A 212 14.12 9.52 -2.52
N ALA A 213 13.21 9.09 -1.66
CA ALA A 213 12.13 9.95 -1.17
C ALA A 213 12.64 11.22 -0.49
N HIS A 214 11.87 12.30 -0.60
CA HIS A 214 12.16 13.56 0.12
C HIS A 214 11.79 13.44 1.59
N TYR A 215 10.70 12.74 1.86
CA TYR A 215 10.23 12.46 3.22
C TYR A 215 9.71 11.03 3.30
N VAL A 216 9.93 10.37 4.44
CA VAL A 216 9.49 9.00 4.69
C VAL A 216 8.59 8.97 5.92
N ASN A 217 7.53 8.18 5.88
CA ASN A 217 6.83 7.83 7.10
C ASN A 217 6.65 6.31 7.25
N THR A 218 6.63 5.86 8.50
CA THR A 218 6.20 4.53 8.88
C THR A 218 4.83 4.60 9.55
N VAL A 219 4.10 3.49 9.58
CA VAL A 219 2.77 3.44 10.19
C VAL A 219 2.79 3.31 11.72
N SER A 220 3.95 3.51 12.34
CA SER A 220 4.10 3.53 13.80
C SER A 220 5.34 4.33 14.23
N PRO A 221 5.19 5.31 15.14
CA PRO A 221 6.34 5.99 15.76
C PRO A 221 7.26 5.04 16.50
N THR A 222 6.70 4.12 17.26
CA THR A 222 7.46 3.11 18.01
C THR A 222 8.25 2.22 17.06
N PHE A 223 7.64 1.72 15.99
CA PHE A 223 8.34 0.88 15.03
C PHE A 223 9.51 1.61 14.35
N LEU A 224 9.33 2.88 13.98
CA LEU A 224 10.43 3.68 13.43
C LEU A 224 11.58 3.81 14.42
N THR A 225 11.30 4.13 15.70
CA THR A 225 12.31 4.24 16.74
C THR A 225 13.03 2.91 16.97
N GLU A 226 12.29 1.82 17.03
CA GLU A 226 12.85 0.47 17.20
C GLU A 226 13.78 0.06 16.06
N ILE A 227 13.47 0.45 14.81
CA ILE A 227 14.36 0.22 13.66
C ILE A 227 15.65 1.01 13.84
N VAL A 228 15.54 2.31 14.15
CA VAL A 228 16.71 3.20 14.34
C VAL A 228 17.58 2.72 15.49
N GLU A 229 16.99 2.23 16.58
CA GLU A 229 17.68 1.66 17.75
C GLU A 229 18.17 0.22 17.54
N ASN A 230 18.02 -0.34 16.32
CA ASN A 230 18.44 -1.70 15.98
C ASN A 230 17.80 -2.81 16.84
N ARG A 231 16.56 -2.65 17.25
CA ARG A 231 15.81 -3.66 18.03
C ARG A 231 15.26 -4.81 17.17
N HIS A 232 15.30 -4.69 15.86
CA HIS A 232 14.80 -5.67 14.91
C HIS A 232 15.93 -6.27 14.08
N PRO A 233 16.58 -7.37 14.52
CA PRO A 233 17.74 -7.96 13.83
C PRO A 233 17.39 -8.56 12.46
N PHE A 234 16.12 -8.84 12.19
CA PHE A 234 15.63 -9.40 10.92
C PHE A 234 15.48 -8.37 9.81
N ILE A 235 15.58 -7.06 10.12
CA ILE A 235 15.51 -6.00 9.11
C ILE A 235 16.87 -5.87 8.43
N GLU A 236 16.87 -5.84 7.11
CA GLU A 236 18.09 -5.70 6.32
C GLU A 236 18.88 -4.44 6.72
N PRO A 237 20.20 -4.55 6.90
CA PRO A 237 21.05 -3.43 7.32
C PRO A 237 20.93 -2.20 6.43
N CYS A 238 20.75 -2.39 5.12
CA CYS A 238 20.59 -1.31 4.16
C CYS A 238 19.36 -0.45 4.47
N LEU A 239 18.21 -1.07 4.69
CA LEU A 239 16.98 -0.37 5.02
C LEU A 239 17.10 0.37 6.36
N LYS A 240 17.71 -0.27 7.37
CA LYS A 240 17.96 0.38 8.67
C LYS A 240 18.84 1.63 8.55
N ASN A 241 19.91 1.54 7.80
CA ASN A 241 20.85 2.65 7.61
C ASN A 241 20.18 3.83 6.92
N GLU A 242 19.41 3.57 5.86
CA GLU A 242 18.68 4.62 5.16
C GLU A 242 17.59 5.26 6.02
N LEU A 243 16.80 4.47 6.73
CA LEU A 243 15.79 4.98 7.65
C LEU A 243 16.41 5.79 8.79
N SER A 244 17.53 5.34 9.35
CA SER A 244 18.28 6.09 10.39
C SER A 244 18.79 7.41 9.84
N SER A 245 19.36 7.41 8.63
CA SER A 245 19.82 8.63 7.97
C SER A 245 18.68 9.63 7.78
N LYS A 246 17.51 9.18 7.31
CA LYS A 246 16.31 10.01 7.17
C LYS A 246 15.79 10.52 8.51
N TYR A 247 15.77 9.67 9.53
CA TYR A 247 15.31 10.01 10.88
C TYR A 247 16.15 11.14 11.49
N TYR A 248 17.48 10.97 11.50
CA TYR A 248 18.39 11.98 12.05
C TYR A 248 18.44 13.27 11.22
N ALA A 249 18.14 13.19 9.92
CA ALA A 249 17.98 14.36 9.07
C ALA A 249 16.63 15.09 9.24
N GLY A 250 15.73 14.59 10.11
CA GLY A 250 14.38 15.14 10.28
C GLY A 250 13.44 14.89 9.09
N CYS A 251 13.81 13.93 8.23
CA CYS A 251 13.05 13.55 7.02
C CYS A 251 12.30 12.23 7.17
N ALA A 252 12.15 11.70 8.39
CA ALA A 252 11.34 10.52 8.66
C ALA A 252 10.51 10.70 9.93
N THR A 253 9.28 10.19 9.91
CA THR A 253 8.38 10.18 11.08
C THR A 253 7.53 8.91 11.10
N GLY A 254 7.01 8.55 12.26
CA GLY A 254 5.99 7.52 12.40
C GLY A 254 4.61 8.15 12.59
N ILE A 255 3.64 7.67 11.85
CA ILE A 255 2.24 8.12 11.94
C ILE A 255 1.36 6.89 12.17
N LEU A 256 0.61 6.85 13.28
CA LEU A 256 -0.28 5.73 13.56
C LEU A 256 -1.44 5.68 12.56
N ASN A 257 -1.74 4.48 12.09
CA ASN A 257 -2.99 4.24 11.38
C ASN A 257 -4.17 4.42 12.33
N ALA A 258 -5.23 5.05 11.86
CA ALA A 258 -6.49 5.15 12.58
C ALA A 258 -7.44 4.04 12.09
N PRO A 259 -8.21 3.40 13.01
CA PRO A 259 -9.33 2.56 12.59
C PRO A 259 -10.39 3.44 11.92
N GLU A 260 -11.09 2.86 10.96
CA GLU A 260 -12.23 3.55 10.33
C GLU A 260 -13.32 3.84 11.37
N PRO A 261 -14.06 4.95 11.21
CA PRO A 261 -15.14 5.32 12.14
C PRO A 261 -16.19 4.22 12.34
N GLU A 262 -16.39 3.38 11.33
CA GLU A 262 -17.32 2.25 11.34
C GLU A 262 -16.85 1.11 12.23
N PHE A 263 -15.55 0.95 12.48
CA PHE A 263 -14.98 0.03 13.48
C PHE A 263 -15.20 0.52 14.93
N ASN A 264 -16.38 1.08 15.17
CA ASN A 264 -16.79 1.54 16.50
C ASN A 264 -17.83 0.56 17.06
N PRO A 265 -17.50 -0.19 18.13
CA PRO A 265 -18.42 -1.18 18.67
C PRO A 265 -19.70 -0.59 19.24
N ALA A 266 -19.80 0.72 19.36
CA ALA A 266 -21.03 1.39 19.79
C ALA A 266 -22.07 1.55 18.67
N VAL A 267 -21.63 1.51 17.40
CA VAL A 267 -22.47 1.77 16.22
C VAL A 267 -22.34 0.71 15.12
N ASP A 268 -21.46 -0.26 15.26
CA ASP A 268 -21.23 -1.32 14.28
C ASP A 268 -22.45 -2.26 14.24
N ASP A 269 -23.18 -2.26 13.12
CA ASP A 269 -24.39 -3.05 12.91
C ASP A 269 -24.15 -4.58 12.89
N LEU A 270 -22.91 -5.02 12.70
CA LEU A 270 -22.54 -6.44 12.74
C LEU A 270 -22.40 -6.97 14.18
N ILE A 271 -22.25 -6.08 15.15
CA ILE A 271 -22.16 -6.45 16.57
C ILE A 271 -23.56 -6.57 17.16
N ARG A 272 -23.96 -7.78 17.54
CA ARG A 272 -25.30 -8.06 18.08
C ARG A 272 -25.65 -7.25 19.31
N TYR A 273 -24.68 -7.05 20.20
CA TYR A 273 -24.83 -6.26 21.43
C TYR A 273 -23.76 -5.16 21.41
N ASN A 274 -24.11 -4.01 20.87
CA ASN A 274 -23.24 -2.86 20.80
C ASN A 274 -22.79 -2.41 22.19
N TYR A 275 -21.58 -1.87 22.30
CA TYR A 275 -21.02 -1.46 23.56
C TYR A 275 -20.09 -0.25 23.43
N GLY A 276 -20.04 0.52 24.52
CA GLY A 276 -19.10 1.60 24.71
C GLY A 276 -18.30 1.42 26.01
N PRO A 277 -17.50 2.41 26.41
CA PRO A 277 -16.63 2.32 27.59
C PRO A 277 -17.36 1.96 28.88
N LYS A 278 -18.63 2.38 29.04
CA LYS A 278 -19.40 2.19 30.26
C LYS A 278 -20.00 0.79 30.43
N ASN A 279 -20.29 0.08 29.35
CA ASN A 279 -21.04 -1.18 29.39
C ASN A 279 -20.33 -2.35 28.70
N HIS A 280 -19.06 -2.15 28.26
CA HIS A 280 -18.32 -3.14 27.48
C HIS A 280 -18.23 -4.52 28.14
N ARG A 281 -18.02 -4.59 29.45
CA ARG A 281 -17.90 -5.87 30.17
C ARG A 281 -19.17 -6.72 30.02
N LEU A 282 -20.32 -6.13 30.26
CA LEU A 282 -21.60 -6.83 30.17
C LEU A 282 -21.94 -7.23 28.73
N GLN A 283 -21.78 -6.31 27.80
CA GLN A 283 -22.16 -6.56 26.41
C GLN A 283 -21.17 -7.51 25.72
N LYS A 284 -19.88 -7.44 26.02
CA LYS A 284 -18.90 -8.42 25.51
C LYS A 284 -19.17 -9.83 26.05
N ALA A 285 -19.60 -9.99 27.29
CA ALA A 285 -20.03 -11.29 27.82
C ALA A 285 -21.25 -11.86 27.06
N LYS A 286 -22.23 -11.00 26.72
CA LYS A 286 -23.36 -11.42 25.88
C LYS A 286 -22.94 -11.81 24.47
N ASN A 287 -22.07 -11.02 23.86
CA ASN A 287 -21.51 -11.33 22.51
C ASN A 287 -20.70 -12.64 22.53
N LYS A 288 -19.91 -12.88 23.58
CA LYS A 288 -19.17 -14.13 23.76
C LYS A 288 -20.11 -15.35 23.78
N ARG A 289 -21.14 -15.33 24.62
CA ARG A 289 -22.13 -16.42 24.68
C ARG A 289 -22.82 -16.64 23.33
N TYR A 290 -23.19 -15.54 22.67
CA TYR A 290 -23.79 -15.61 21.33
C TYR A 290 -22.84 -16.27 20.33
N LEU A 291 -21.56 -15.87 20.33
CA LEU A 291 -20.55 -16.43 19.44
C LEU A 291 -20.30 -17.91 19.71
N GLN A 292 -20.20 -18.31 20.99
CA GLN A 292 -20.06 -19.71 21.38
C GLN A 292 -21.22 -20.55 20.84
N LYS A 293 -22.46 -20.06 20.94
CA LYS A 293 -23.65 -20.76 20.43
C LYS A 293 -23.68 -20.90 18.92
N ILE A 294 -23.38 -19.84 18.17
CA ILE A 294 -23.44 -19.90 16.68
C ILE A 294 -22.30 -20.68 16.06
N LEU A 295 -21.17 -20.82 16.78
CA LEU A 295 -20.02 -21.62 16.37
C LEU A 295 -20.02 -23.03 16.93
N ASP A 296 -21.12 -23.46 17.60
CA ASP A 296 -21.26 -24.76 18.23
C ASP A 296 -20.13 -25.11 19.21
N LEU A 297 -19.67 -24.08 19.94
CA LEU A 297 -18.68 -24.21 21.02
C LEU A 297 -19.39 -24.41 22.36
N GLU A 298 -18.70 -25.02 23.33
CA GLU A 298 -19.18 -25.08 24.71
C GLU A 298 -19.45 -23.68 25.25
N VAL A 299 -20.65 -23.47 25.81
CA VAL A 299 -21.06 -22.19 26.36
C VAL A 299 -20.56 -22.05 27.80
N ASP A 300 -19.35 -21.54 27.97
CA ASP A 300 -18.73 -21.25 29.25
C ASP A 300 -18.33 -19.77 29.34
N GLU A 301 -18.87 -19.09 30.36
CA GLU A 301 -18.57 -17.67 30.61
C GLU A 301 -17.12 -17.46 31.04
N ASN A 302 -16.50 -18.45 31.68
CA ASN A 302 -15.14 -18.37 32.20
C ASN A 302 -14.07 -18.83 31.20
N ALA A 303 -14.44 -19.64 30.22
CA ALA A 303 -13.49 -20.07 29.19
C ALA A 303 -12.92 -18.90 28.41
N VAL A 304 -11.63 -18.91 28.13
CA VAL A 304 -11.00 -17.91 27.27
C VAL A 304 -11.35 -18.19 25.82
N LEU A 305 -11.86 -17.19 25.12
CA LEU A 305 -12.16 -17.29 23.69
C LEU A 305 -11.01 -16.65 22.90
N PHE A 306 -10.27 -17.47 22.15
CA PHE A 306 -9.25 -17.00 21.24
C PHE A 306 -9.86 -16.81 19.84
N PHE A 307 -9.62 -15.64 19.26
CA PHE A 307 -10.02 -15.33 17.90
C PHE A 307 -8.81 -14.85 17.11
N TRP A 308 -8.53 -15.52 15.99
CA TRP A 308 -7.38 -15.21 15.15
C TRP A 308 -7.80 -15.05 13.68
N PRO A 309 -8.35 -13.87 13.29
CA PRO A 309 -8.84 -13.60 11.95
C PRO A 309 -7.70 -13.12 11.04
N SER A 310 -6.78 -14.01 10.67
CA SER A 310 -5.60 -13.64 9.90
C SER A 310 -5.32 -14.60 8.75
N ARG A 311 -4.53 -14.15 7.78
CA ARG A 311 -3.98 -15.03 6.73
C ARG A 311 -3.09 -16.08 7.38
N LEU A 312 -3.00 -17.27 6.77
CA LEU A 312 -2.09 -18.34 7.20
C LEU A 312 -0.65 -18.00 6.80
N ASP A 313 -0.08 -17.01 7.46
CA ASP A 313 1.30 -16.58 7.30
C ASP A 313 2.07 -16.96 8.57
N PRO A 314 2.95 -17.98 8.51
CA PRO A 314 3.64 -18.50 9.68
C PRO A 314 4.64 -17.51 10.29
N VAL A 315 5.20 -16.62 9.48
CA VAL A 315 6.21 -15.64 9.93
C VAL A 315 5.55 -14.38 10.47
N GLN A 316 4.74 -13.72 9.64
CA GLN A 316 4.17 -12.42 9.98
C GLN A 316 2.97 -12.53 10.94
N LYS A 317 2.16 -13.58 10.81
CA LYS A 317 0.89 -13.72 11.56
C LYS A 317 0.93 -14.76 12.66
N GLY A 318 2.01 -15.53 12.78
CA GLY A 318 2.23 -16.43 13.88
C GLY A 318 1.27 -17.63 13.97
N CYS A 319 0.70 -18.08 12.85
CA CYS A 319 -0.19 -19.24 12.86
C CYS A 319 0.47 -20.53 13.40
N GLY A 320 1.79 -20.67 13.21
CA GLY A 320 2.56 -21.78 13.78
C GLY A 320 2.66 -21.72 15.31
N LEU A 321 2.68 -20.51 15.91
CA LEU A 321 2.64 -20.35 17.37
C LEU A 321 1.26 -20.70 17.93
N LEU A 322 0.19 -20.29 17.24
CA LEU A 322 -1.18 -20.65 17.64
C LEU A 322 -1.43 -22.15 17.60
N ALA A 323 -0.83 -22.85 16.62
CA ALA A 323 -0.98 -24.31 16.49
C ALA A 323 -0.22 -25.10 17.59
N GLN A 324 0.58 -24.46 18.42
CA GLN A 324 1.31 -25.06 19.54
C GLN A 324 0.55 -24.96 20.88
N ILE A 325 -0.55 -24.24 20.91
CA ILE A 325 -1.43 -24.06 22.07
C ILE A 325 -2.57 -25.09 21.99
#